data_ce449c552d1a987604cb0350c2a0ef18
#
_entry.id   ce449c552d1a987604cb0350c2a0ef18
#
_cell.length_a   1.000
_cell.length_b   1.000
_cell.length_c   1.000
_cell.angle_alpha   90.00
_cell.angle_beta   90.00
_cell.angle_gamma   90.00
#
_symmetry.space_group_name_H-M   'P 1'
#
loop_
_entity.id
_entity.type
_entity.pdbx_description
1 polymer ?
#
loop_
_entity_poly.entity_id
_entity_poly.type
_entity_poly.pdbx_seq_one_letter_code
_entity_poly.pdbx_strand_id
1 'polypeptide(L)'
;MKTPLIVYFYQKPRSVHNFSIHSLFEYIQAGLPATVQHLQRISRYESKGFFPRLYNVIEASFRQGDINHIVGDVHFLALGLQKKKTVLTIHDVGFMKHPNKWARQLLYLFWLKLPVERVAVVTVISSETKKEVLKYLPQCPQEKIRIVPNFISEKFAYVPKPLNKEQPVVLIIGTAFNKNIEHSIKALSGVKCKLTIIGKLSDAHLQLLQEHHINYTNRYNVPVDEVVQLYRDCDVLLFASFLEGFGLPILEAQATGRPVITSNCSSMPEVGGDAAHYVDPYDIASIKEGLQKVLGDESYYNSLVQKGMVNASRFTRD
;
A
#
# COMPACT_ATOMS: atom_id res chain seq x y z
N MET A 1 37.77 -2.76 -8.84
CA MET A 1 36.68 -2.00 -9.42
C MET A 1 36.03 -1.20 -8.29
N LYS A 2 35.59 0.06 -8.54
CA LYS A 2 34.93 0.87 -7.50
C LYS A 2 33.55 0.26 -7.20
N THR A 3 33.26 0.01 -5.94
CA THR A 3 31.94 -0.47 -5.49
C THR A 3 30.87 0.57 -5.82
N PRO A 4 29.81 0.26 -6.59
CA PRO A 4 28.79 1.23 -6.95
C PRO A 4 27.97 1.66 -5.73
N LEU A 5 27.65 2.96 -5.67
CA LEU A 5 26.84 3.56 -4.61
C LEU A 5 25.43 3.86 -5.11
N ILE A 6 24.44 3.26 -4.46
CA ILE A 6 23.01 3.60 -4.63
C ILE A 6 22.60 4.58 -3.54
N VAL A 7 22.04 5.72 -3.92
CA VAL A 7 21.46 6.69 -2.98
C VAL A 7 19.94 6.66 -3.09
N TYR A 8 19.29 6.31 -1.98
CA TYR A 8 17.84 6.29 -1.85
C TYR A 8 17.34 7.60 -1.25
N PHE A 9 16.46 8.31 -1.98
CA PHE A 9 15.89 9.59 -1.55
C PHE A 9 14.49 9.40 -1.00
N TYR A 10 14.29 9.84 0.24
CA TYR A 10 13.03 9.76 0.99
C TYR A 10 12.48 11.14 1.32
N GLN A 11 11.17 11.20 1.48
CA GLN A 11 10.56 12.36 2.10
C GLN A 11 10.86 12.41 3.61
N LYS A 12 10.86 13.60 4.19
CA LYS A 12 10.86 13.76 5.65
C LYS A 12 9.54 13.18 6.20
N PRO A 13 9.57 12.22 7.14
CA PRO A 13 8.36 11.65 7.72
C PRO A 13 7.49 12.75 8.36
N ARG A 14 6.19 12.72 8.11
CA ARG A 14 5.22 13.64 8.73
C ARG A 14 4.77 13.17 10.12
N SER A 15 4.95 11.90 10.41
CA SER A 15 4.70 11.30 11.72
C SER A 15 5.62 10.11 11.94
N VAL A 16 5.79 9.70 13.20
CA VAL A 16 6.65 8.58 13.61
C VAL A 16 6.13 7.24 13.05
N HIS A 17 4.93 7.19 12.46
CA HIS A 17 4.23 5.97 12.08
C HIS A 17 3.95 5.82 10.57
N ASN A 18 4.59 6.62 9.71
CA ASN A 18 4.46 6.51 8.25
C ASN A 18 5.59 5.64 7.65
N PHE A 19 5.63 4.35 8.08
CA PHE A 19 6.78 3.47 7.83
C PHE A 19 6.65 2.52 6.63
N SER A 20 5.49 2.37 5.99
CA SER A 20 5.32 1.29 5.01
C SER A 20 6.34 1.32 3.85
N ILE A 21 6.54 2.48 3.23
CA ILE A 21 7.51 2.64 2.14
C ILE A 21 8.94 2.58 2.66
N HIS A 22 9.22 3.23 3.80
CA HIS A 22 10.56 3.25 4.39
C HIS A 22 11.00 1.83 4.77
N SER A 23 10.16 1.11 5.52
CA SER A 23 10.44 -0.27 5.93
C SER A 23 10.60 -1.23 4.74
N LEU A 24 9.79 -1.06 3.69
CA LEU A 24 9.93 -1.83 2.45
C LEU A 24 11.33 -1.65 1.85
N PHE A 25 11.79 -0.40 1.71
CA PHE A 25 13.10 -0.14 1.12
C PHE A 25 14.27 -0.44 2.06
N GLU A 26 14.10 -0.34 3.38
CA GLU A 26 15.10 -0.86 4.34
C GLU A 26 15.30 -2.36 4.17
N TYR A 27 14.22 -3.11 3.98
CA TYR A 27 14.29 -4.54 3.75
C TYR A 27 14.94 -4.89 2.41
N ILE A 28 14.67 -4.12 1.34
CA ILE A 28 15.36 -4.23 0.04
C ILE A 28 16.87 -4.00 0.23
N GLN A 29 17.23 -2.94 0.94
CA GLN A 29 18.63 -2.56 1.16
C GLN A 29 19.40 -3.62 1.95
N ALA A 30 18.77 -4.24 2.96
CA ALA A 30 19.34 -5.34 3.73
C ALA A 30 19.62 -6.59 2.89
N GLY A 31 18.95 -6.77 1.75
CA GLY A 31 19.16 -7.88 0.81
C GLY A 31 20.13 -7.56 -0.34
N LEU A 32 20.68 -6.35 -0.41
CA LEU A 32 21.64 -6.02 -1.47
C LEU A 32 22.95 -6.81 -1.30
N PRO A 33 23.57 -7.25 -2.40
CA PRO A 33 24.86 -7.94 -2.33
C PRO A 33 25.95 -7.02 -1.77
N ALA A 34 26.93 -7.58 -1.05
CA ALA A 34 28.06 -6.84 -0.45
C ALA A 34 28.89 -6.04 -1.48
N THR A 35 28.73 -6.33 -2.77
CA THR A 35 29.33 -5.60 -3.88
C THR A 35 28.64 -4.28 -4.22
N VAL A 36 27.56 -3.92 -3.52
CA VAL A 36 26.80 -2.69 -3.71
C VAL A 36 26.73 -1.92 -2.41
N GLN A 37 27.17 -0.69 -2.41
CA GLN A 37 26.96 0.22 -1.28
C GLN A 37 25.62 0.95 -1.41
N HIS A 38 24.96 1.23 -0.30
CA HIS A 38 23.73 2.02 -0.29
C HIS A 38 23.77 3.10 0.80
N LEU A 39 23.03 4.17 0.56
CA LEU A 39 22.91 5.29 1.47
C LEU A 39 21.50 5.87 1.42
N GLN A 40 20.91 6.12 2.58
CA GLN A 40 19.63 6.78 2.70
C GLN A 40 19.81 8.30 2.82
N ARG A 41 18.99 9.06 2.10
CA ARG A 41 18.92 10.52 2.18
C ARG A 41 17.49 10.95 2.43
N ILE A 42 17.21 11.39 3.63
CA ILE A 42 15.92 11.96 4.02
C ILE A 42 15.97 13.47 3.71
N SER A 43 14.95 13.96 3.02
CA SER A 43 14.81 15.40 2.72
C SER A 43 14.81 16.20 4.02
N ARG A 44 15.56 17.32 4.07
CA ARG A 44 15.69 18.13 5.27
C ARG A 44 14.38 18.78 5.71
N TYR A 45 13.60 19.23 4.74
CA TYR A 45 12.31 19.88 4.99
C TYR A 45 11.14 19.04 4.53
N GLU A 46 10.00 19.18 5.21
CA GLU A 46 8.74 18.63 4.72
C GLU A 46 8.40 19.19 3.34
N SER A 47 7.73 18.38 2.51
CA SER A 47 7.31 18.76 1.16
C SER A 47 6.08 19.70 1.20
N LYS A 48 6.21 20.85 1.91
CA LYS A 48 5.19 21.89 2.00
C LYS A 48 5.74 23.24 1.51
N GLY A 49 5.03 23.87 0.55
CA GLY A 49 5.42 25.18 0.01
C GLY A 49 6.56 25.10 -1.00
N PHE A 50 6.86 26.25 -1.63
CA PHE A 50 7.84 26.34 -2.71
C PHE A 50 9.30 26.26 -2.21
N PHE A 51 9.68 27.08 -1.23
CA PHE A 51 11.06 27.18 -0.77
C PHE A 51 11.62 25.91 -0.13
N PRO A 52 10.88 25.18 0.74
CA PRO A 52 11.33 23.89 1.26
C PRO A 52 11.59 22.86 0.14
N ARG A 53 10.73 22.83 -0.87
CA ARG A 53 10.90 21.91 -2.02
C ARG A 53 12.11 22.29 -2.87
N LEU A 54 12.28 23.59 -3.16
CA LEU A 54 13.44 24.07 -3.90
C LEU A 54 14.74 23.73 -3.16
N TYR A 55 14.79 23.97 -1.84
CA TYR A 55 15.94 23.57 -1.04
C TYR A 55 16.23 22.08 -1.14
N ASN A 56 15.21 21.22 -0.99
CA ASN A 56 15.38 19.77 -1.06
C ASN A 56 15.91 19.34 -2.45
N VAL A 57 15.49 19.97 -3.54
CA VAL A 57 16.04 19.73 -4.89
C VAL A 57 17.51 20.08 -4.98
N ILE A 58 17.87 21.27 -4.48
CA ILE A 58 19.28 21.74 -4.48
C ILE A 58 20.13 20.81 -3.60
N GLU A 59 19.67 20.48 -2.39
CA GLU A 59 20.38 19.56 -1.50
C GLU A 59 20.60 18.19 -2.14
N ALA A 60 19.56 17.63 -2.80
CA ALA A 60 19.66 16.34 -3.48
C ALA A 60 20.68 16.38 -4.64
N SER A 61 20.78 17.50 -5.36
CA SER A 61 21.72 17.63 -6.49
C SER A 61 23.19 17.47 -6.08
N PHE A 62 23.54 17.83 -4.84
CA PHE A 62 24.89 17.69 -4.27
C PHE A 62 25.13 16.35 -3.58
N ARG A 63 24.10 15.49 -3.42
CA ARG A 63 24.16 14.26 -2.64
C ARG A 63 23.91 13.00 -3.48
N GLN A 64 24.31 13.04 -4.75
CA GLN A 64 24.09 11.95 -5.71
C GLN A 64 25.09 10.81 -5.56
N GLY A 65 24.64 9.60 -5.93
CA GLY A 65 25.46 8.40 -6.07
C GLY A 65 25.73 8.03 -7.53
N ASP A 66 26.20 6.80 -7.73
CA ASP A 66 26.29 6.20 -9.05
C ASP A 66 24.91 5.89 -9.60
N ILE A 67 23.95 5.52 -8.71
CA ILE A 67 22.52 5.40 -8.97
C ILE A 67 21.77 6.22 -7.92
N ASN A 68 20.76 6.98 -8.34
CA ASN A 68 19.86 7.72 -7.49
C ASN A 68 18.46 7.09 -7.57
N HIS A 69 17.89 6.70 -6.46
CA HIS A 69 16.57 6.10 -6.41
C HIS A 69 15.61 6.95 -5.57
N ILE A 70 14.62 7.56 -6.21
CA ILE A 70 13.55 8.30 -5.54
C ILE A 70 12.46 7.30 -5.16
N VAL A 71 12.24 7.11 -3.86
CA VAL A 71 11.38 6.01 -3.34
C VAL A 71 10.15 6.48 -2.57
N GLY A 72 10.07 7.78 -2.24
CA GLY A 72 8.94 8.36 -1.53
C GLY A 72 8.19 9.41 -2.35
N ASP A 73 7.21 10.08 -1.73
CA ASP A 73 6.41 11.15 -2.34
C ASP A 73 7.22 12.46 -2.48
N VAL A 74 8.40 12.36 -3.10
CA VAL A 74 9.32 13.47 -3.39
C VAL A 74 9.77 13.43 -4.85
N HIS A 75 8.86 13.10 -5.75
CA HIS A 75 9.13 12.94 -7.18
C HIS A 75 9.84 14.15 -7.80
N PHE A 76 9.54 15.37 -7.33
CA PHE A 76 10.13 16.63 -7.76
C PHE A 76 11.67 16.68 -7.58
N LEU A 77 12.26 15.83 -6.74
CA LEU A 77 13.72 15.75 -6.61
C LEU A 77 14.41 15.34 -7.92
N ALA A 78 13.69 14.66 -8.81
CA ALA A 78 14.18 14.31 -10.15
C ALA A 78 14.67 15.53 -10.95
N LEU A 79 14.17 16.73 -10.63
CA LEU A 79 14.58 17.97 -11.29
C LEU A 79 16.04 18.37 -11.01
N GLY A 80 16.57 17.98 -9.84
CA GLY A 80 17.96 18.25 -9.43
C GLY A 80 18.92 17.08 -9.69
N LEU A 81 18.40 15.90 -10.07
CA LEU A 81 19.21 14.68 -10.21
C LEU A 81 19.62 14.41 -11.68
N GLN A 82 20.72 13.68 -11.84
CA GLN A 82 21.24 13.29 -13.16
C GLN A 82 20.30 12.28 -13.82
N LYS A 83 19.67 12.66 -14.93
CA LYS A 83 18.66 11.86 -15.65
C LYS A 83 19.07 10.42 -15.86
N LYS A 84 20.27 10.18 -16.42
CA LYS A 84 20.74 8.83 -16.80
C LYS A 84 21.03 7.90 -15.62
N LYS A 85 21.11 8.45 -14.41
CA LYS A 85 21.45 7.74 -13.17
C LYS A 85 20.26 7.63 -12.20
N THR A 86 19.08 8.16 -12.56
CA THR A 86 17.97 8.27 -11.64
C THR A 86 16.85 7.30 -11.98
N VAL A 87 16.39 6.58 -10.96
CA VAL A 87 15.20 5.74 -10.93
C VAL A 87 14.14 6.40 -10.06
N LEU A 88 12.89 6.36 -10.48
CA LEU A 88 11.75 6.87 -9.72
C LEU A 88 10.75 5.75 -9.49
N THR A 89 10.43 5.45 -8.22
CA THR A 89 9.31 4.56 -7.88
C THR A 89 8.05 5.38 -7.65
N ILE A 90 6.98 5.07 -8.39
CA ILE A 90 5.65 5.64 -8.20
C ILE A 90 4.76 4.58 -7.56
N HIS A 91 4.32 4.85 -6.33
CA HIS A 91 3.46 3.92 -5.57
C HIS A 91 1.99 4.04 -5.97
N ASP A 92 1.52 5.25 -6.26
CA ASP A 92 0.18 5.55 -6.80
C ASP A 92 0.18 6.95 -7.45
N VAL A 93 -0.92 7.30 -8.06
CA VAL A 93 -1.18 8.64 -8.60
C VAL A 93 -2.42 9.29 -7.98
N GLY A 94 -2.74 8.92 -6.74
CA GLY A 94 -3.89 9.43 -5.99
C GLY A 94 -3.91 10.95 -5.89
N PHE A 95 -2.75 11.61 -5.88
CA PHE A 95 -2.62 13.07 -5.91
C PHE A 95 -3.27 13.71 -7.16
N MET A 96 -3.46 12.96 -8.25
CA MET A 96 -4.17 13.43 -9.45
C MET A 96 -5.69 13.56 -9.25
N LYS A 97 -6.23 13.03 -8.13
CA LYS A 97 -7.65 13.18 -7.74
C LYS A 97 -7.89 14.43 -6.86
N HIS A 98 -6.87 15.28 -6.67
CA HIS A 98 -6.98 16.49 -5.84
C HIS A 98 -8.13 17.39 -6.35
N PRO A 99 -9.09 17.83 -5.49
CA PRO A 99 -10.30 18.54 -5.91
C PRO A 99 -9.99 19.91 -6.54
N ASN A 100 -8.98 20.61 -6.03
CA ASN A 100 -8.58 21.90 -6.58
C ASN A 100 -7.82 21.73 -7.90
N LYS A 101 -8.36 22.31 -8.99
CA LYS A 101 -7.81 22.18 -10.35
C LYS A 101 -6.38 22.74 -10.48
N TRP A 102 -6.09 23.87 -9.86
CA TRP A 102 -4.75 24.48 -9.91
C TRP A 102 -3.71 23.64 -9.16
N ALA A 103 -4.05 23.18 -7.95
CA ALA A 103 -3.19 22.27 -7.21
C ALA A 103 -2.92 20.98 -7.98
N ARG A 104 -3.97 20.41 -8.59
CA ARG A 104 -3.84 19.21 -9.45
C ARG A 104 -2.93 19.46 -10.65
N GLN A 105 -3.00 20.62 -11.30
CA GLN A 105 -2.12 20.96 -12.42
C GLN A 105 -0.66 21.09 -11.99
N LEU A 106 -0.38 21.69 -10.82
CA LEU A 106 0.97 21.77 -10.26
C LEU A 106 1.49 20.37 -9.87
N LEU A 107 0.64 19.52 -9.30
CA LEU A 107 0.98 18.12 -8.97
C LEU A 107 1.25 17.32 -10.25
N TYR A 108 0.40 17.47 -11.28
CA TYR A 108 0.66 16.86 -12.59
C TYR A 108 2.05 17.24 -13.12
N LEU A 109 2.39 18.53 -13.10
CA LEU A 109 3.65 19.02 -13.66
C LEU A 109 4.87 18.55 -12.83
N PHE A 110 4.85 18.78 -11.51
CA PHE A 110 6.02 18.62 -10.65
C PHE A 110 6.11 17.25 -9.96
N TRP A 111 5.00 16.48 -9.86
CA TRP A 111 5.03 15.15 -9.26
C TRP A 111 4.93 14.02 -10.29
N LEU A 112 4.43 14.32 -11.52
CA LEU A 112 4.27 13.28 -12.52
C LEU A 112 5.05 13.59 -13.80
N LYS A 113 4.66 14.61 -14.57
CA LYS A 113 5.21 14.85 -15.93
C LYS A 113 6.72 15.08 -15.91
N LEU A 114 7.19 16.17 -15.29
CA LEU A 114 8.61 16.51 -15.28
C LEU A 114 9.46 15.43 -14.62
N PRO A 115 9.11 14.87 -13.44
CA PRO A 115 9.87 13.76 -12.87
C PRO A 115 10.00 12.56 -13.81
N VAL A 116 8.90 12.09 -14.41
CA VAL A 116 8.94 10.98 -15.36
C VAL A 116 9.83 11.28 -16.56
N GLU A 117 9.79 12.49 -17.12
CA GLU A 117 10.66 12.90 -18.23
C GLU A 117 12.14 12.97 -17.84
N ARG A 118 12.44 13.32 -16.58
CA ARG A 118 13.78 13.61 -16.03
C ARG A 118 14.49 12.41 -15.39
N VAL A 119 13.93 11.20 -15.43
CA VAL A 119 14.57 9.98 -14.91
C VAL A 119 14.87 8.99 -16.04
N ALA A 120 15.80 8.07 -15.81
CA ALA A 120 16.14 7.00 -16.75
C ALA A 120 15.04 5.93 -16.79
N VAL A 121 14.58 5.51 -15.60
CA VAL A 121 13.60 4.44 -15.43
C VAL A 121 12.57 4.89 -14.40
N VAL A 122 11.32 4.56 -14.66
CA VAL A 122 10.22 4.64 -13.70
C VAL A 122 9.86 3.22 -13.28
N THR A 123 9.78 2.96 -12.00
CA THR A 123 9.19 1.73 -11.47
C THR A 123 7.82 2.01 -10.87
N VAL A 124 6.89 1.11 -11.08
CA VAL A 124 5.54 1.14 -10.51
C VAL A 124 5.26 -0.19 -9.85
N ILE A 125 4.42 -0.18 -8.83
CA ILE A 125 4.21 -1.35 -7.96
C ILE A 125 3.10 -2.28 -8.46
N SER A 126 2.33 -1.89 -9.48
CA SER A 126 1.26 -2.70 -10.06
C SER A 126 1.02 -2.34 -11.53
N SER A 127 0.36 -3.22 -12.27
CA SER A 127 -0.10 -2.95 -13.64
C SER A 127 -1.15 -1.84 -13.67
N GLU A 128 -1.97 -1.73 -12.63
CA GLU A 128 -2.94 -0.66 -12.50
C GLU A 128 -2.27 0.70 -12.31
N THR A 129 -1.24 0.79 -11.45
CA THR A 129 -0.45 2.03 -11.33
C THR A 129 0.20 2.40 -12.67
N LYS A 130 0.69 1.42 -13.44
CA LYS A 130 1.23 1.67 -14.79
C LYS A 130 0.17 2.26 -15.72
N LYS A 131 -1.03 1.69 -15.75
CA LYS A 131 -2.15 2.17 -16.56
C LYS A 131 -2.53 3.61 -16.16
N GLU A 132 -2.63 3.88 -14.86
CA GLU A 132 -2.95 5.22 -14.37
C GLU A 132 -1.87 6.25 -14.75
N VAL A 133 -0.59 5.93 -14.62
CA VAL A 133 0.51 6.81 -15.08
C VAL A 133 0.40 7.09 -16.58
N LEU A 134 0.20 6.05 -17.40
CA LEU A 134 0.08 6.21 -18.86
C LEU A 134 -1.19 6.96 -19.29
N LYS A 135 -2.28 6.86 -18.53
CA LYS A 135 -3.50 7.67 -18.75
C LYS A 135 -3.21 9.16 -18.67
N TYR A 136 -2.36 9.60 -17.74
CA TYR A 136 -1.97 11.00 -17.60
C TYR A 136 -0.79 11.38 -18.50
N LEU A 137 0.05 10.41 -18.89
CA LEU A 137 1.23 10.61 -19.74
C LEU A 137 1.23 9.65 -20.94
N PRO A 138 0.26 9.79 -21.87
CA PRO A 138 0.13 8.86 -23.01
C PRO A 138 1.34 8.90 -23.95
N GLN A 139 2.15 9.94 -23.91
CA GLN A 139 3.38 10.08 -24.69
C GLN A 139 4.60 9.38 -24.06
N CYS A 140 4.47 8.88 -22.81
CA CYS A 140 5.59 8.20 -22.14
C CYS A 140 5.84 6.84 -22.78
N PRO A 141 7.08 6.53 -23.20
CA PRO A 141 7.40 5.20 -23.71
C PRO A 141 7.09 4.12 -22.66
N GLN A 142 6.37 3.08 -23.06
CA GLN A 142 5.90 2.04 -22.12
C GLN A 142 7.07 1.25 -21.50
N GLU A 143 8.17 1.10 -22.25
CA GLU A 143 9.40 0.43 -21.82
C GLU A 143 10.16 1.20 -20.74
N LYS A 144 9.91 2.51 -20.62
CA LYS A 144 10.44 3.34 -19.52
C LYS A 144 9.81 3.00 -18.18
N ILE A 145 8.57 2.48 -18.18
CA ILE A 145 7.83 2.14 -16.97
C ILE A 145 7.87 0.64 -16.74
N ARG A 146 8.57 0.21 -15.70
CA ARG A 146 8.71 -1.19 -15.31
C ARG A 146 7.84 -1.49 -14.11
N ILE A 147 7.12 -2.60 -14.14
CA ILE A 147 6.36 -3.09 -13.00
C ILE A 147 7.33 -3.86 -12.10
N VAL A 148 7.42 -3.43 -10.84
CA VAL A 148 8.18 -4.09 -9.77
C VAL A 148 7.22 -4.20 -8.59
N PRO A 149 6.53 -5.32 -8.42
CA PRO A 149 5.58 -5.52 -7.34
C PRO A 149 6.25 -5.37 -5.97
N ASN A 150 5.49 -4.92 -4.98
CA ASN A 150 5.93 -5.03 -3.61
C ASN A 150 5.99 -6.50 -3.20
N PHE A 151 6.88 -6.82 -2.28
CA PHE A 151 6.99 -8.15 -1.69
C PHE A 151 6.48 -8.14 -0.24
N ILE A 152 6.26 -9.32 0.30
CA ILE A 152 5.80 -9.51 1.67
C ILE A 152 6.98 -9.71 2.62
N SER A 153 6.87 -9.16 3.84
CA SER A 153 7.86 -9.38 4.90
C SER A 153 7.74 -10.79 5.48
N GLU A 154 8.86 -11.44 5.73
CA GLU A 154 8.95 -12.77 6.37
C GLU A 154 8.29 -12.83 7.77
N LYS A 155 8.03 -11.67 8.40
CA LYS A 155 7.28 -11.60 9.66
C LYS A 155 5.86 -12.14 9.54
N PHE A 156 5.25 -12.03 8.34
CA PHE A 156 3.93 -12.56 8.04
C PHE A 156 4.02 -14.04 7.61
N ALA A 157 4.33 -14.89 8.57
CA ALA A 157 4.43 -16.32 8.35
C ALA A 157 3.12 -17.03 8.68
N TYR A 158 2.86 -18.14 7.97
CA TYR A 158 1.67 -18.97 8.17
C TYR A 158 1.54 -19.46 9.63
N VAL A 159 0.37 -19.25 10.19
CA VAL A 159 -0.02 -19.78 11.50
C VAL A 159 -1.38 -20.47 11.34
N PRO A 160 -1.47 -21.81 11.53
CA PRO A 160 -2.74 -22.52 11.49
C PRO A 160 -3.74 -21.91 12.48
N LYS A 161 -4.96 -21.64 12.00
CA LYS A 161 -6.06 -21.20 12.85
C LYS A 161 -7.38 -21.68 12.27
N PRO A 162 -8.15 -22.50 12.99
CA PRO A 162 -9.49 -22.84 12.57
C PRO A 162 -10.41 -21.63 12.66
N LEU A 163 -11.42 -21.58 11.77
CA LEU A 163 -12.44 -20.53 11.81
C LEU A 163 -13.21 -20.58 13.14
N ASN A 164 -13.26 -19.45 13.84
CA ASN A 164 -14.12 -19.30 15.00
C ASN A 164 -15.58 -19.06 14.53
N LYS A 165 -16.39 -20.12 14.46
CA LYS A 165 -17.79 -20.06 14.00
C LYS A 165 -18.74 -19.31 14.95
N GLU A 166 -18.41 -19.23 16.24
CA GLU A 166 -19.28 -18.60 17.22
C GLU A 166 -19.16 -17.07 17.17
N GLN A 167 -17.93 -16.57 17.12
CA GLN A 167 -17.66 -15.13 17.08
C GLN A 167 -16.38 -14.89 16.27
N PRO A 168 -16.46 -14.96 14.91
CA PRO A 168 -15.30 -14.71 14.07
C PRO A 168 -14.78 -13.27 14.21
N VAL A 169 -13.47 -13.10 14.11
CA VAL A 169 -12.81 -11.79 14.16
C VAL A 169 -12.56 -11.29 12.74
N VAL A 170 -13.20 -10.19 12.39
CA VAL A 170 -12.97 -9.47 11.12
C VAL A 170 -11.91 -8.39 11.35
N LEU A 171 -10.88 -8.33 10.54
CA LEU A 171 -9.83 -7.32 10.59
C LEU A 171 -10.02 -6.29 9.47
N ILE A 172 -9.97 -5.00 9.81
CA ILE A 172 -9.92 -3.87 8.87
C ILE A 172 -8.64 -3.08 9.13
N ILE A 173 -7.90 -2.73 8.05
CA ILE A 173 -6.65 -1.97 8.15
C ILE A 173 -6.73 -0.67 7.36
N GLY A 174 -6.53 0.44 8.08
CA GLY A 174 -6.60 1.79 7.54
C GLY A 174 -8.00 2.39 7.64
N THR A 175 -8.04 3.70 7.88
CA THR A 175 -9.26 4.48 8.09
C THR A 175 -9.33 5.72 7.19
N ALA A 176 -8.40 5.83 6.22
CA ALA A 176 -8.45 6.89 5.21
C ALA A 176 -9.64 6.67 4.26
N PHE A 177 -10.11 7.72 3.61
CA PHE A 177 -11.28 7.67 2.72
C PHE A 177 -11.24 6.52 1.69
N ASN A 178 -10.08 6.30 1.08
CA ASN A 178 -9.91 5.22 0.09
C ASN A 178 -10.08 3.81 0.69
N LYS A 179 -9.96 3.65 2.02
CA LYS A 179 -10.12 2.36 2.71
C LYS A 179 -11.57 1.93 2.91
N ASN A 180 -12.52 2.81 2.60
CA ASN A 180 -13.96 2.50 2.58
C ASN A 180 -14.50 1.91 3.89
N ILE A 181 -14.04 2.45 5.01
CA ILE A 181 -14.43 1.94 6.33
C ILE A 181 -15.92 2.10 6.61
N GLU A 182 -16.55 3.16 6.08
CA GLU A 182 -17.96 3.44 6.31
C GLU A 182 -18.88 2.35 5.71
N HIS A 183 -18.65 1.94 4.44
CA HIS A 183 -19.41 0.85 3.84
C HIS A 183 -19.11 -0.48 4.52
N SER A 184 -17.85 -0.69 4.94
CA SER A 184 -17.46 -1.89 5.67
C SER A 184 -18.18 -2.01 7.01
N ILE A 185 -18.31 -0.91 7.79
CA ILE A 185 -19.08 -0.88 9.05
C ILE A 185 -20.55 -1.18 8.78
N LYS A 186 -21.15 -0.52 7.79
CA LYS A 186 -22.56 -0.75 7.43
C LYS A 186 -22.84 -2.19 7.01
N ALA A 187 -21.92 -2.80 6.23
CA ALA A 187 -22.03 -4.19 5.80
C ALA A 187 -21.96 -5.19 6.96
N LEU A 188 -21.22 -4.85 8.03
CA LEU A 188 -21.11 -5.67 9.24
C LEU A 188 -22.35 -5.63 10.12
N SER A 189 -23.31 -4.72 9.87
CA SER A 189 -24.55 -4.63 10.62
C SER A 189 -25.36 -5.94 10.55
N GLY A 190 -25.63 -6.53 11.73
CA GLY A 190 -26.31 -7.82 11.85
C GLY A 190 -25.46 -9.04 11.50
N VAL A 191 -24.18 -8.88 11.21
CA VAL A 191 -23.24 -10.01 11.09
C VAL A 191 -22.68 -10.35 12.47
N LYS A 192 -22.80 -11.61 12.88
CA LYS A 192 -22.30 -12.09 14.18
C LYS A 192 -20.78 -12.21 14.12
N CYS A 193 -20.06 -11.16 14.51
CA CYS A 193 -18.60 -11.13 14.53
C CYS A 193 -18.09 -10.11 15.55
N LYS A 194 -16.77 -10.15 15.79
CA LYS A 194 -16.02 -9.06 16.45
C LYS A 194 -15.19 -8.34 15.39
N LEU A 195 -15.22 -7.02 15.39
CA LEU A 195 -14.43 -6.20 14.48
C LEU A 195 -13.15 -5.72 15.15
N THR A 196 -12.01 -5.89 14.49
CA THR A 196 -10.74 -5.25 14.88
C THR A 196 -10.35 -4.24 13.82
N ILE A 197 -10.11 -2.98 14.23
CA ILE A 197 -9.74 -1.89 13.31
C ILE A 197 -8.35 -1.39 13.65
N ILE A 198 -7.46 -1.37 12.66
CA ILE A 198 -6.15 -0.72 12.77
C ILE A 198 -6.24 0.63 12.05
N GLY A 199 -6.17 1.72 12.81
CA GLY A 199 -6.20 3.09 12.28
C GLY A 199 -6.87 4.08 13.22
N LYS A 200 -6.68 5.37 12.94
CA LYS A 200 -7.32 6.44 13.72
C LYS A 200 -8.77 6.61 13.29
N LEU A 201 -9.71 6.34 14.17
CA LEU A 201 -11.13 6.58 13.93
C LEU A 201 -11.45 8.07 14.04
N SER A 202 -12.38 8.54 13.20
CA SER A 202 -13.02 9.86 13.33
C SER A 202 -14.30 9.74 14.15
N ASP A 203 -14.85 10.89 14.59
CA ASP A 203 -16.13 10.92 15.31
C ASP A 203 -17.28 10.33 14.47
N ALA A 204 -17.26 10.55 13.15
CA ALA A 204 -18.23 9.95 12.23
C ALA A 204 -18.11 8.40 12.19
N HIS A 205 -16.89 7.86 12.24
CA HIS A 205 -16.69 6.40 12.31
C HIS A 205 -17.20 5.83 13.66
N LEU A 206 -16.95 6.54 14.76
CA LEU A 206 -17.44 6.12 16.09
C LEU A 206 -18.95 6.13 16.15
N GLN A 207 -19.60 7.16 15.58
CA GLN A 207 -21.05 7.24 15.48
C GLN A 207 -21.62 6.08 14.66
N LEU A 208 -21.06 5.77 13.48
CA LEU A 208 -21.52 4.63 12.67
C LEU A 208 -21.37 3.29 13.40
N LEU A 209 -20.27 3.07 14.11
CA LEU A 209 -20.06 1.85 14.90
C LEU A 209 -21.11 1.69 15.98
N GLN A 210 -21.52 2.79 16.63
CA GLN A 210 -22.56 2.81 17.65
C GLN A 210 -23.96 2.61 17.03
N GLU A 211 -24.30 3.31 15.96
CA GLU A 211 -25.60 3.20 15.25
C GLU A 211 -25.85 1.77 14.75
N HIS A 212 -24.80 1.09 14.27
CA HIS A 212 -24.91 -0.28 13.77
C HIS A 212 -24.63 -1.35 14.85
N HIS A 213 -24.49 -0.97 16.12
CA HIS A 213 -24.23 -1.85 17.26
C HIS A 213 -23.05 -2.81 17.04
N ILE A 214 -21.96 -2.32 16.42
CA ILE A 214 -20.80 -3.15 16.12
C ILE A 214 -19.96 -3.40 17.39
N ASN A 215 -19.72 -4.66 17.71
CA ASN A 215 -18.74 -5.04 18.73
C ASN A 215 -17.33 -4.91 18.13
N TYR A 216 -16.53 -3.93 18.59
CA TYR A 216 -15.24 -3.65 17.99
C TYR A 216 -14.13 -3.41 18.99
N THR A 217 -12.90 -3.57 18.49
CA THR A 217 -11.66 -3.14 19.15
C THR A 217 -10.90 -2.22 18.17
N ASN A 218 -10.44 -1.07 18.63
CA ASN A 218 -9.62 -0.19 17.80
C ASN A 218 -8.16 -0.17 18.28
N ARG A 219 -7.24 -0.19 17.33
CA ARG A 219 -5.79 -0.05 17.54
C ARG A 219 -5.27 1.06 16.65
N TYR A 220 -4.42 1.91 17.21
CA TYR A 220 -3.83 3.02 16.49
C TYR A 220 -2.38 3.21 16.89
N ASN A 221 -1.51 3.50 15.91
CA ASN A 221 -0.06 3.67 16.12
C ASN A 221 0.61 2.43 16.74
N VAL A 222 0.21 1.27 16.29
CA VAL A 222 0.74 -0.01 16.77
C VAL A 222 2.06 -0.38 16.06
N PRO A 223 3.01 -1.01 16.76
CA PRO A 223 4.23 -1.51 16.15
C PRO A 223 3.93 -2.66 15.16
N VAL A 224 4.86 -2.91 14.23
CA VAL A 224 4.69 -3.95 13.19
C VAL A 224 4.42 -5.33 13.81
N ASP A 225 5.07 -5.68 14.89
CA ASP A 225 4.89 -6.99 15.52
C ASP A 225 3.47 -7.16 16.11
N GLU A 226 2.85 -6.08 16.60
CA GLU A 226 1.44 -6.10 16.98
C GLU A 226 0.52 -6.23 15.76
N VAL A 227 0.84 -5.57 14.64
CA VAL A 227 0.10 -5.75 13.38
C VAL A 227 0.14 -7.20 12.94
N VAL A 228 1.31 -7.84 12.95
CA VAL A 228 1.47 -9.27 12.64
C VAL A 228 0.60 -10.14 13.55
N GLN A 229 0.58 -9.82 14.87
CA GLN A 229 -0.25 -10.57 15.81
C GLN A 229 -1.74 -10.40 15.52
N LEU A 230 -2.20 -9.20 15.16
CA LEU A 230 -3.60 -8.95 14.80
C LEU A 230 -4.03 -9.72 13.54
N TYR A 231 -3.14 -9.92 12.56
CA TYR A 231 -3.38 -10.83 11.43
C TYR A 231 -3.48 -12.30 11.89
N ARG A 232 -2.65 -12.73 12.83
CA ARG A 232 -2.70 -14.09 13.37
C ARG A 232 -3.98 -14.36 14.16
N ASP A 233 -4.49 -13.34 14.83
CA ASP A 233 -5.67 -13.44 15.71
C ASP A 233 -6.99 -13.32 14.93
N CYS A 234 -7.02 -12.64 13.79
CA CYS A 234 -8.25 -12.51 13.00
C CYS A 234 -8.63 -13.81 12.30
N ASP A 235 -9.89 -13.91 11.89
CA ASP A 235 -10.41 -15.01 11.06
C ASP A 235 -10.48 -14.62 9.59
N VAL A 236 -10.69 -13.34 9.29
CA VAL A 236 -10.78 -12.83 7.91
C VAL A 236 -10.30 -11.37 7.84
N LEU A 237 -9.63 -11.02 6.75
CA LEU A 237 -9.36 -9.62 6.40
C LEU A 237 -10.52 -9.11 5.52
N LEU A 238 -11.15 -8.01 5.93
CA LEU A 238 -12.05 -7.22 5.08
C LEU A 238 -11.30 -5.98 4.58
N PHE A 239 -11.00 -5.94 3.29
CA PHE A 239 -10.21 -4.89 2.64
C PHE A 239 -10.92 -4.37 1.39
N ALA A 240 -12.14 -3.81 1.60
CA ALA A 240 -13.04 -3.32 0.54
C ALA A 240 -12.68 -1.89 0.10
N SER A 241 -11.41 -1.60 -0.17
CA SER A 241 -10.91 -0.28 -0.56
C SER A 241 -11.46 0.17 -1.92
N PHE A 242 -11.69 1.48 -2.09
CA PHE A 242 -12.02 2.07 -3.40
C PHE A 242 -10.81 2.16 -4.33
N LEU A 243 -9.63 2.35 -3.75
CA LEU A 243 -8.40 2.58 -4.51
C LEU A 243 -7.19 2.17 -3.69
N GLU A 244 -6.29 1.41 -4.33
CA GLU A 244 -4.98 1.07 -3.80
C GLU A 244 -3.92 1.13 -4.91
N GLY A 245 -2.70 1.51 -4.54
CA GLY A 245 -1.56 1.37 -5.46
C GLY A 245 -1.11 -0.08 -5.61
N PHE A 246 -1.28 -0.89 -4.53
CA PHE A 246 -0.94 -2.31 -4.52
C PHE A 246 -1.94 -3.14 -3.70
N GLY A 247 -1.91 -3.02 -2.37
CA GLY A 247 -2.76 -3.80 -1.48
C GLY A 247 -1.95 -4.80 -0.66
N LEU A 248 -0.83 -4.39 -0.07
CA LEU A 248 -0.03 -5.23 0.83
C LEU A 248 -0.86 -5.98 1.89
N PRO A 249 -1.91 -5.40 2.52
CA PRO A 249 -2.75 -6.11 3.47
C PRO A 249 -3.32 -7.43 2.95
N ILE A 250 -3.59 -7.53 1.64
CA ILE A 250 -4.07 -8.77 1.02
C ILE A 250 -3.02 -9.87 1.17
N LEU A 251 -1.78 -9.58 0.81
CA LEU A 251 -0.68 -10.55 0.89
C LEU A 251 -0.31 -10.88 2.33
N GLU A 252 -0.35 -9.89 3.22
CA GLU A 252 -0.09 -10.06 4.65
C GLU A 252 -1.09 -11.04 5.29
N ALA A 253 -2.38 -10.90 4.95
CA ALA A 253 -3.40 -11.84 5.39
C ALA A 253 -3.21 -13.23 4.78
N GLN A 254 -3.00 -13.31 3.47
CA GLN A 254 -2.80 -14.58 2.76
C GLN A 254 -1.58 -15.35 3.29
N ALA A 255 -0.45 -14.68 3.52
CA ALA A 255 0.75 -15.30 4.05
C ALA A 255 0.59 -15.80 5.49
N THR A 256 -0.21 -15.12 6.30
CA THR A 256 -0.54 -15.60 7.66
C THR A 256 -1.62 -16.68 7.67
N GLY A 257 -2.18 -17.06 6.50
CA GLY A 257 -3.22 -18.05 6.35
C GLY A 257 -4.61 -17.53 6.70
N ARG A 258 -4.90 -16.27 6.39
CA ARG A 258 -6.22 -15.66 6.59
C ARG A 258 -6.89 -15.40 5.24
N PRO A 259 -8.14 -15.84 5.07
CA PRO A 259 -8.93 -15.47 3.92
C PRO A 259 -9.08 -13.97 3.78
N VAL A 260 -9.23 -13.51 2.55
CA VAL A 260 -9.36 -12.10 2.22
C VAL A 260 -10.67 -11.86 1.48
N ILE A 261 -11.42 -10.86 1.95
CA ILE A 261 -12.53 -10.24 1.22
C ILE A 261 -12.02 -8.89 0.76
N THR A 262 -11.97 -8.65 -0.57
CA THR A 262 -11.41 -7.41 -1.13
C THR A 262 -12.20 -6.94 -2.34
N SER A 263 -11.89 -5.73 -2.80
CA SER A 263 -12.60 -5.11 -3.92
C SER A 263 -12.22 -5.73 -5.27
N ASN A 264 -13.19 -5.73 -6.18
CA ASN A 264 -13.02 -6.16 -7.57
C ASN A 264 -12.40 -5.09 -8.49
N CYS A 265 -11.82 -4.03 -7.93
CA CYS A 265 -11.29 -2.89 -8.67
C CYS A 265 -9.86 -2.52 -8.26
N SER A 266 -9.26 -1.56 -8.98
CA SER A 266 -7.89 -1.08 -8.76
C SER A 266 -6.86 -2.22 -8.85
N SER A 267 -5.83 -2.23 -7.99
CA SER A 267 -4.80 -3.26 -7.95
C SER A 267 -5.19 -4.54 -7.19
N MET A 268 -6.32 -4.54 -6.46
CA MET A 268 -6.71 -5.67 -5.62
C MET A 268 -6.87 -7.00 -6.37
N PRO A 269 -7.50 -7.05 -7.59
CA PRO A 269 -7.57 -8.29 -8.36
C PRO A 269 -6.20 -8.81 -8.83
N GLU A 270 -5.27 -7.92 -9.18
CA GLU A 270 -3.91 -8.30 -9.57
C GLU A 270 -3.15 -8.94 -8.41
N VAL A 271 -3.30 -8.37 -7.22
CA VAL A 271 -2.57 -8.81 -6.01
C VAL A 271 -3.24 -10.01 -5.36
N GLY A 272 -4.56 -10.03 -5.28
CA GLY A 272 -5.32 -11.12 -4.65
C GLY A 272 -5.40 -12.39 -5.50
N GLY A 273 -5.28 -12.28 -6.83
CA GLY A 273 -5.37 -13.41 -7.77
C GLY A 273 -6.72 -14.15 -7.66
N ASP A 274 -6.69 -15.46 -7.71
CA ASP A 274 -7.86 -16.31 -7.47
C ASP A 274 -8.03 -16.72 -5.98
N ALA A 275 -7.28 -16.08 -5.11
CA ALA A 275 -7.13 -16.41 -3.70
C ALA A 275 -7.84 -15.42 -2.75
N ALA A 276 -8.77 -14.63 -3.28
CA ALA A 276 -9.59 -13.71 -2.50
C ALA A 276 -11.06 -13.80 -2.91
N HIS A 277 -11.94 -13.42 -1.99
CA HIS A 277 -13.34 -13.19 -2.31
C HIS A 277 -13.52 -11.72 -2.74
N TYR A 278 -14.02 -11.51 -3.95
CA TYR A 278 -14.15 -10.18 -4.53
C TYR A 278 -15.55 -9.62 -4.36
N VAL A 279 -15.63 -8.34 -3.95
CA VAL A 279 -16.87 -7.60 -3.73
C VAL A 279 -16.84 -6.26 -4.48
N ASP A 280 -18.00 -5.71 -4.78
CA ASP A 280 -18.11 -4.32 -5.22
C ASP A 280 -17.99 -3.40 -4.00
N PRO A 281 -16.95 -2.55 -3.89
CA PRO A 281 -16.77 -1.67 -2.74
C PRO A 281 -17.80 -0.54 -2.66
N TYR A 282 -18.55 -0.29 -3.73
CA TYR A 282 -19.61 0.71 -3.78
C TYR A 282 -20.98 0.14 -3.37
N ASP A 283 -21.11 -1.19 -3.28
CA ASP A 283 -22.32 -1.89 -2.88
C ASP A 283 -22.17 -2.55 -1.50
N ILE A 284 -22.87 -2.01 -0.51
CA ILE A 284 -22.85 -2.52 0.87
C ILE A 284 -23.42 -3.95 0.94
N ALA A 285 -24.40 -4.29 0.08
CA ALA A 285 -24.99 -5.63 0.05
C ALA A 285 -23.94 -6.65 -0.45
N SER A 286 -23.19 -6.32 -1.51
CA SER A 286 -22.10 -7.15 -2.02
C SER A 286 -21.04 -7.43 -0.94
N ILE A 287 -20.65 -6.41 -0.16
CA ILE A 287 -19.69 -6.59 0.95
C ILE A 287 -20.27 -7.53 2.03
N LYS A 288 -21.55 -7.34 2.39
CA LYS A 288 -22.23 -8.16 3.39
C LYS A 288 -22.37 -9.62 2.95
N GLU A 289 -22.78 -9.85 1.71
CA GLU A 289 -22.88 -11.18 1.12
C GLU A 289 -21.51 -11.89 1.09
N GLY A 290 -20.44 -11.15 0.73
CA GLY A 290 -19.08 -11.66 0.79
C GLY A 290 -18.66 -12.11 2.19
N LEU A 291 -18.97 -11.32 3.22
CA LEU A 291 -18.75 -11.69 4.62
C LEU A 291 -19.52 -12.95 5.00
N GLN A 292 -20.81 -13.02 4.66
CA GLN A 292 -21.67 -14.18 4.95
C GLN A 292 -21.18 -15.42 4.24
N LYS A 293 -20.76 -15.32 2.97
CA LYS A 293 -20.23 -16.45 2.19
C LYS A 293 -18.94 -16.99 2.77
N VAL A 294 -17.97 -16.11 3.08
CA VAL A 294 -16.66 -16.55 3.58
C VAL A 294 -16.75 -17.11 5.00
N LEU A 295 -17.55 -16.49 5.88
CA LEU A 295 -17.68 -16.90 7.27
C LEU A 295 -18.67 -18.06 7.46
N GLY A 296 -19.62 -18.24 6.52
CA GLY A 296 -20.65 -19.29 6.59
C GLY A 296 -20.31 -20.60 5.90
N ASP A 297 -19.34 -20.60 5.00
CA ASP A 297 -18.94 -21.77 4.20
C ASP A 297 -17.49 -22.18 4.53
N GLU A 298 -17.32 -23.14 5.44
CA GLU A 298 -16.00 -23.57 5.89
C GLU A 298 -15.14 -24.20 4.77
N SER A 299 -15.76 -24.89 3.82
CA SER A 299 -15.04 -25.45 2.67
C SER A 299 -14.47 -24.33 1.81
N TYR A 300 -15.29 -23.30 1.53
CA TYR A 300 -14.85 -22.13 0.79
C TYR A 300 -13.78 -21.34 1.55
N TYR A 301 -13.96 -21.12 2.86
CA TYR A 301 -12.98 -20.52 3.74
C TYR A 301 -11.61 -21.21 3.63
N ASN A 302 -11.58 -22.54 3.80
CA ASN A 302 -10.35 -23.32 3.73
C ASN A 302 -9.72 -23.29 2.33
N SER A 303 -10.53 -23.26 1.28
CA SER A 303 -10.01 -23.12 -0.09
C SER A 303 -9.30 -21.78 -0.30
N LEU A 304 -9.85 -20.69 0.25
CA LEU A 304 -9.20 -19.36 0.19
C LEU A 304 -7.90 -19.33 1.00
N VAL A 305 -7.84 -20.01 2.16
CA VAL A 305 -6.59 -20.13 2.94
C VAL A 305 -5.50 -20.82 2.10
N GLN A 306 -5.81 -21.96 1.50
CA GLN A 306 -4.83 -22.71 0.69
C GLN A 306 -4.35 -21.93 -0.53
N LYS A 307 -5.29 -21.37 -1.28
CA LYS A 307 -4.96 -20.51 -2.44
C LYS A 307 -4.17 -19.27 -2.03
N GLY A 308 -4.52 -18.66 -0.89
CA GLY A 308 -3.86 -17.48 -0.35
C GLY A 308 -2.38 -17.70 -0.09
N MET A 309 -2.02 -18.82 0.55
CA MET A 309 -0.61 -19.17 0.78
C MET A 309 0.17 -19.32 -0.53
N VAL A 310 -0.42 -19.99 -1.52
CA VAL A 310 0.19 -20.15 -2.84
C VAL A 310 0.34 -18.79 -3.54
N ASN A 311 -0.68 -17.92 -3.48
CA ASN A 311 -0.60 -16.60 -4.09
C ASN A 311 0.46 -15.73 -3.41
N ALA A 312 0.52 -15.70 -2.06
CA ALA A 312 1.50 -14.92 -1.32
C ALA A 312 2.95 -15.32 -1.65
N SER A 313 3.22 -16.61 -1.91
CA SER A 313 4.55 -17.09 -2.28
C SER A 313 5.08 -16.55 -3.62
N ARG A 314 4.24 -15.92 -4.45
CA ARG A 314 4.65 -15.23 -5.69
C ARG A 314 5.30 -13.86 -5.43
N PHE A 315 5.17 -13.35 -4.22
CA PHE A 315 5.58 -12.00 -3.84
C PHE A 315 6.71 -12.04 -2.81
N THR A 316 7.76 -12.77 -3.14
CA THR A 316 8.99 -12.84 -2.34
C THR A 316 9.95 -11.73 -2.73
N ARG A 317 10.98 -11.52 -1.91
CA ARG A 317 12.02 -10.54 -2.19
C ARG A 317 12.94 -10.97 -3.35
N ASP A 318 13.09 -12.26 -3.58
CA ASP A 318 14.00 -12.87 -4.55
C ASP A 318 13.42 -12.88 -5.97
#